data_702545c410297988cf7996fbfc45632b
#
_entry.id   702545c410297988cf7996fbfc45632b
#
_cell.length_a   1.000
_cell.length_b   1.000
_cell.length_c   1.000
_cell.angle_alpha   90.00
_cell.angle_beta   90.00
_cell.angle_gamma   90.00
#
_symmetry.space_group_name_H-M   'P 1'
#
loop_
_entity.id
_entity.type
_entity.pdbx_description
1 polymer ?
#
loop_
_entity_poly.entity_id
_entity_poly.type
_entity_poly.pdbx_seq_one_letter_code
_entity_poly.pdbx_strand_id
1 'polypeptide(L)'
;DRNEIIFNEIKKAHSTYKFNNDRIKIYHIGRNKKRLFDANVYIWDGRVWTNSNIDTNYSNSMKLFSDGSGKNEFEENFLNFKNENNEGTSRNYFHCFCDIVKKIKDKHTGGVPQLVGLYNGNKFNGMYHGIIIDGQAYYQGLKVGNMYEMSNIRWYNEKFEICDWGTKKRQAGAMIQPI
;
A
#
# COMPACT_ATOMS: atom_id res chain seq x y z
N ASP A 1 -2.77 16.05 20.43
CA ASP A 1 -2.45 15.79 19.03
C ASP A 1 -2.88 14.36 18.65
N ARG A 2 -3.41 14.17 17.42
CA ARG A 2 -3.86 12.85 16.94
C ARG A 2 -2.72 11.84 16.96
N ASN A 3 -1.54 12.22 16.52
CA ASN A 3 -0.38 11.34 16.47
C ASN A 3 0.08 10.91 17.85
N GLU A 4 -0.04 11.78 18.83
CA GLU A 4 0.24 11.46 20.23
C GLU A 4 -0.78 10.45 20.80
N ILE A 5 -2.06 10.61 20.49
CA ILE A 5 -3.11 9.65 20.88
C ILE A 5 -2.80 8.27 20.28
N ILE A 6 -2.51 8.21 18.99
CA ILE A 6 -2.16 6.96 18.30
C ILE A 6 -0.91 6.34 18.93
N PHE A 7 0.10 7.13 19.22
CA PHE A 7 1.34 6.63 19.82
C PHE A 7 1.11 6.05 21.22
N ASN A 8 0.27 6.67 22.02
CA ASN A 8 -0.09 6.18 23.35
C ASN A 8 -0.91 4.87 23.27
N GLU A 9 -1.83 4.74 22.31
CA GLU A 9 -2.57 3.50 22.11
C GLU A 9 -1.68 2.35 21.60
N ILE A 10 -0.70 2.64 20.74
CA ILE A 10 0.31 1.65 20.31
C ILE A 10 1.12 1.13 21.51
N LYS A 11 1.62 2.04 22.37
CA LYS A 11 2.36 1.66 23.59
C LYS A 11 1.51 0.81 24.52
N LYS A 12 0.27 1.19 24.73
CA LYS A 12 -0.68 0.46 25.57
C LYS A 12 -0.96 -0.95 25.01
N ALA A 13 -1.24 -1.07 23.72
CA ALA A 13 -1.43 -2.35 23.07
C ALA A 13 -0.18 -3.24 23.22
N HIS A 14 1.00 -2.69 22.94
CA HIS A 14 2.26 -3.41 23.08
C HIS A 14 2.48 -3.93 24.51
N SER A 15 2.23 -3.12 25.53
CA SER A 15 2.37 -3.54 26.94
C SER A 15 1.39 -4.65 27.33
N THR A 16 0.19 -4.66 26.72
CA THR A 16 -0.86 -5.66 26.98
C THR A 16 -0.52 -7.02 26.36
N TYR A 17 -0.01 -7.03 25.13
CA TYR A 17 0.18 -8.27 24.34
C TYR A 17 1.55 -8.92 24.51
N LYS A 18 2.45 -8.34 25.32
CA LYS A 18 3.79 -8.89 25.60
C LYS A 18 4.48 -9.43 24.33
N PHE A 19 4.52 -8.61 23.29
CA PHE A 19 5.30 -8.97 22.11
C PHE A 19 6.74 -9.29 22.52
N ASN A 20 7.27 -10.41 22.06
CA ASN A 20 8.67 -10.75 22.26
C ASN A 20 9.56 -9.62 21.76
N ASN A 21 10.84 -9.61 22.10
CA ASN A 21 11.81 -8.55 21.78
C ASN A 21 11.99 -8.27 20.26
N ASP A 22 11.02 -8.60 19.45
CA ASP A 22 11.03 -8.38 18.01
C ASP A 22 10.94 -6.89 17.70
N ARG A 23 11.70 -6.47 16.70
CA ARG A 23 11.57 -5.11 16.16
C ARG A 23 10.24 -4.95 15.45
N ILE A 24 9.53 -3.90 15.79
CA ILE A 24 8.20 -3.61 15.20
C ILE A 24 8.25 -2.23 14.58
N LYS A 25 7.72 -2.11 13.37
CA LYS A 25 7.44 -0.83 12.72
C LYS A 25 5.97 -0.73 12.36
N ILE A 26 5.36 0.40 12.70
CA ILE A 26 3.98 0.70 12.37
C ILE A 26 3.96 2.00 11.58
N TYR A 27 3.44 1.95 10.36
CA TYR A 27 3.24 3.11 9.53
C TYR A 27 1.79 3.57 9.63
N HIS A 28 1.61 4.82 10.03
CA HIS A 28 0.31 5.46 10.05
C HIS A 28 0.29 6.57 9.00
N ILE A 29 -0.59 6.43 8.02
CA ILE A 29 -0.77 7.41 6.96
C ILE A 29 -2.21 7.88 6.96
N GLY A 30 -2.41 9.18 6.99
CA GLY A 30 -3.73 9.79 7.04
C GLY A 30 -3.77 11.15 6.37
N ARG A 31 -4.83 11.90 6.66
CA ARG A 31 -4.94 13.31 6.29
C ARG A 31 -5.16 14.15 7.54
N ASN A 32 -4.51 15.30 7.58
CA ASN A 32 -4.69 16.28 8.65
C ASN A 32 -5.97 17.11 8.45
N LYS A 33 -6.24 18.05 9.37
CA LYS A 33 -7.41 18.96 9.31
C LYS A 33 -7.44 19.82 8.04
N LYS A 34 -6.29 20.09 7.43
CA LYS A 34 -6.16 20.82 6.16
C LYS A 34 -6.27 19.89 4.94
N ARG A 35 -6.63 18.62 5.13
CA ARG A 35 -6.71 17.56 4.09
C ARG A 35 -5.39 17.22 3.41
N LEU A 36 -4.26 17.69 3.93
CA LEU A 36 -2.93 17.31 3.48
C LEU A 36 -2.57 15.93 4.01
N PHE A 37 -1.71 15.21 3.33
CA PHE A 37 -1.17 13.96 3.82
C PHE A 37 -0.39 14.20 5.12
N ASP A 38 -0.48 13.23 6.01
CA ASP A 38 0.21 13.20 7.29
C ASP A 38 0.63 11.75 7.53
N ALA A 39 1.92 11.52 7.57
CA ALA A 39 2.49 10.19 7.68
C ALA A 39 3.51 10.12 8.82
N ASN A 40 3.40 9.07 9.63
CA ASN A 40 4.26 8.83 10.76
C ASN A 40 4.70 7.37 10.79
N VAL A 41 5.91 7.13 11.27
CA VAL A 41 6.40 5.80 11.60
C VAL A 41 6.67 5.71 13.09
N TYR A 42 6.17 4.63 13.70
CA TYR A 42 6.41 4.26 15.10
C TYR A 42 7.29 3.02 15.11
N ILE A 43 8.39 3.07 15.82
CA ILE A 43 9.41 2.03 15.82
C ILE A 43 9.66 1.54 17.25
N TRP A 44 9.51 0.23 17.46
CA TRP A 44 10.01 -0.49 18.62
C TRP A 44 11.34 -1.15 18.27
N ASP A 45 12.40 -0.82 18.96
CA ASP A 45 13.74 -1.36 18.70
C ASP A 45 14.09 -2.59 19.57
N GLY A 46 13.13 -3.05 20.37
CA GLY A 46 13.29 -4.09 21.39
C GLY A 46 13.41 -3.53 22.83
N ARG A 47 13.50 -2.20 22.98
CA ARG A 47 13.66 -1.53 24.28
C ARG A 47 12.76 -0.31 24.44
N VAL A 48 12.69 0.51 23.43
CA VAL A 48 11.96 1.79 23.49
C VAL A 48 11.21 2.05 22.20
N TRP A 49 10.03 2.68 22.33
CA TRP A 49 9.26 3.21 21.21
C TRP A 49 9.76 4.59 20.84
N THR A 50 10.04 4.78 19.56
CA THR A 50 10.30 6.08 18.95
C THR A 50 9.26 6.38 17.88
N ASN A 51 9.09 7.65 17.52
CA ASN A 51 8.27 8.05 16.38
C ASN A 51 8.98 9.14 15.57
N SER A 52 8.70 9.16 14.28
CA SER A 52 9.13 10.21 13.39
C SER A 52 8.09 10.50 12.32
N ASN A 53 8.05 11.76 11.87
CA ASN A 53 7.22 12.16 10.74
C ASN A 53 7.90 11.77 9.43
N ILE A 54 7.11 11.37 8.45
CA ILE A 54 7.55 11.11 7.07
C ILE A 54 7.13 12.33 6.25
N ASP A 55 8.07 12.97 5.57
CA ASP A 55 7.74 14.09 4.68
C ASP A 55 6.82 13.62 3.54
N THR A 56 5.72 14.33 3.37
CA THR A 56 4.69 14.06 2.35
C THR A 56 4.42 15.26 1.45
N ASN A 57 5.24 16.30 1.53
CA ASN A 57 5.09 17.55 0.79
C ASN A 57 5.68 17.47 -0.62
N TYR A 58 5.05 16.65 -1.47
CA TYR A 58 5.50 16.48 -2.85
C TYR A 58 4.41 16.96 -3.83
N SER A 59 4.85 17.61 -4.89
CA SER A 59 3.97 18.10 -5.97
C SER A 59 3.57 17.00 -6.97
N ASN A 60 4.40 15.97 -7.09
CA ASN A 60 4.21 14.87 -8.04
C ASN A 60 4.08 13.52 -7.31
N SER A 61 3.50 12.55 -8.00
CA SER A 61 3.50 11.17 -7.52
C SER A 61 4.93 10.65 -7.41
N MET A 62 5.25 10.03 -6.28
CA MET A 62 6.55 9.40 -6.06
C MET A 62 6.46 8.27 -5.05
N LYS A 63 7.47 7.42 -5.03
CA LYS A 63 7.68 6.45 -3.96
C LYS A 63 8.24 7.18 -2.74
N LEU A 64 7.54 7.16 -1.62
CA LEU A 64 8.01 7.78 -0.38
C LEU A 64 9.08 6.91 0.30
N PHE A 65 8.81 5.63 0.46
CA PHE A 65 9.72 4.67 1.10
C PHE A 65 9.35 3.25 0.71
N SER A 66 10.27 2.33 0.98
CA SER A 66 10.02 0.90 1.02
C SER A 66 10.58 0.30 2.31
N ASP A 67 9.99 -0.77 2.81
CA ASP A 67 10.42 -1.45 4.03
C ASP A 67 10.09 -2.95 3.95
N GLY A 68 10.66 -3.73 4.87
CA GLY A 68 10.51 -5.17 4.90
C GLY A 68 11.79 -5.93 4.52
N SER A 69 11.77 -7.25 4.61
CA SER A 69 12.93 -8.11 4.35
C SER A 69 13.42 -8.02 2.89
N GLY A 70 12.51 -7.89 1.93
CA GLY A 70 12.82 -7.72 0.50
C GLY A 70 13.20 -6.31 0.07
N LYS A 71 13.36 -5.36 1.00
CA LYS A 71 13.57 -3.95 0.68
C LYS A 71 14.75 -3.69 -0.27
N ASN A 72 15.92 -4.29 0.01
CA ASN A 72 17.13 -4.01 -0.76
C ASN A 72 16.98 -4.50 -2.20
N GLU A 73 16.46 -5.70 -2.39
CA GLU A 73 16.18 -6.26 -3.71
C GLU A 73 15.11 -5.45 -4.45
N PHE A 74 14.09 -4.97 -3.74
CA PHE A 74 13.08 -4.07 -4.31
C PHE A 74 13.69 -2.76 -4.78
N GLU A 75 14.51 -2.09 -3.97
CA GLU A 75 15.13 -0.80 -4.31
C GLU A 75 16.04 -0.92 -5.54
N GLU A 76 16.84 -1.99 -5.62
CA GLU A 76 17.70 -2.25 -6.77
C GLU A 76 16.89 -2.41 -8.06
N ASN A 77 15.86 -3.25 -8.03
CA ASN A 77 14.98 -3.45 -9.19
C ASN A 77 14.17 -2.20 -9.54
N PHE A 78 13.77 -1.41 -8.53
CA PHE A 78 13.04 -0.17 -8.73
C PHE A 78 13.86 0.86 -9.51
N LEU A 79 15.15 0.99 -9.22
CA LEU A 79 16.06 1.88 -9.95
C LEU A 79 16.22 1.49 -11.41
N ASN A 80 16.09 0.20 -11.72
CA ASN A 80 16.20 -0.33 -13.08
C ASN A 80 14.87 -0.32 -13.86
N PHE A 81 13.76 -0.09 -13.16
CA PHE A 81 12.44 -0.03 -13.79
C PHE A 81 12.29 1.27 -14.56
N LYS A 82 12.19 1.17 -15.90
CA LYS A 82 11.98 2.32 -16.79
C LYS A 82 10.62 2.16 -17.48
N ASN A 83 9.75 3.11 -17.25
CA ASN A 83 8.55 3.33 -18.05
C ASN A 83 8.38 4.84 -18.27
N GLU A 84 8.97 5.33 -19.34
CA GLU A 84 9.05 6.75 -19.65
C GLU A 84 7.70 7.44 -19.83
N ASN A 85 6.70 6.68 -20.31
CA ASN A 85 5.37 7.21 -20.58
C ASN A 85 4.54 7.51 -19.32
N ASN A 86 4.91 6.92 -18.17
CA ASN A 86 4.18 7.05 -16.92
C ASN A 86 5.08 7.36 -15.72
N GLU A 87 6.29 7.77 -15.97
CA GLU A 87 7.19 8.20 -14.89
C GLU A 87 6.50 9.29 -14.04
N GLY A 88 6.57 9.13 -12.70
CA GLY A 88 5.93 10.05 -11.77
C GLY A 88 4.42 9.90 -11.61
N THR A 89 3.79 8.86 -12.12
CA THR A 89 2.36 8.57 -11.88
C THR A 89 2.14 7.46 -10.86
N SER A 90 1.05 7.53 -10.10
CA SER A 90 0.67 6.46 -9.16
C SER A 90 0.50 5.11 -9.86
N ARG A 91 0.05 5.14 -11.11
CA ARG A 91 -0.12 3.96 -11.95
C ARG A 91 1.21 3.27 -12.24
N ASN A 92 2.21 4.04 -12.63
CA ASN A 92 3.54 3.51 -12.90
C ASN A 92 4.19 2.91 -11.64
N TYR A 93 4.07 3.61 -10.51
CA TYR A 93 4.61 3.12 -9.24
C TYR A 93 3.95 1.82 -8.79
N PHE A 94 2.64 1.69 -8.93
CA PHE A 94 1.94 0.46 -8.57
C PHE A 94 2.28 -0.70 -9.52
N HIS A 95 2.34 -0.44 -10.82
CA HIS A 95 2.77 -1.44 -11.81
C HIS A 95 4.19 -1.93 -11.53
N CYS A 96 5.12 -1.02 -11.33
CA CYS A 96 6.49 -1.31 -10.93
C CYS A 96 6.53 -2.19 -9.66
N PHE A 97 5.76 -1.82 -8.63
CA PHE A 97 5.67 -2.61 -7.40
C PHE A 97 5.19 -4.04 -7.66
N CYS A 98 4.10 -4.21 -8.42
CA CYS A 98 3.58 -5.53 -8.74
C CYS A 98 4.58 -6.40 -9.53
N ASP A 99 5.27 -5.79 -10.51
CA ASP A 99 6.25 -6.49 -11.34
C ASP A 99 7.49 -6.92 -10.53
N ILE A 100 7.97 -6.05 -9.65
CA ILE A 100 9.12 -6.37 -8.80
C ILE A 100 8.78 -7.44 -7.76
N VAL A 101 7.65 -7.31 -7.06
CA VAL A 101 7.25 -8.26 -6.01
C VAL A 101 7.13 -9.69 -6.54
N LYS A 102 6.71 -9.86 -7.80
CA LYS A 102 6.70 -11.17 -8.46
C LYS A 102 8.09 -11.79 -8.66
N LYS A 103 9.13 -10.97 -8.75
CA LYS A 103 10.50 -11.37 -9.06
C LYS A 103 11.40 -11.48 -7.83
N ILE A 104 11.00 -10.89 -6.70
CA ILE A 104 11.75 -10.93 -5.45
C ILE A 104 11.95 -12.37 -4.99
N LYS A 105 13.18 -12.70 -4.63
CA LYS A 105 13.59 -14.02 -4.15
C LYS A 105 13.54 -14.16 -2.63
N ASP A 106 13.34 -13.06 -1.92
CA ASP A 106 13.21 -13.08 -0.45
C ASP A 106 12.00 -13.94 -0.05
N LYS A 107 12.23 -14.98 0.74
CA LYS A 107 11.20 -15.95 1.14
C LYS A 107 10.14 -15.40 2.10
N HIS A 108 10.39 -14.25 2.69
CA HIS A 108 9.46 -13.55 3.60
C HIS A 108 8.70 -12.42 2.89
N THR A 109 9.05 -12.12 1.64
CA THR A 109 8.37 -11.15 0.80
C THR A 109 7.65 -11.88 -0.32
N GLY A 110 6.38 -11.57 -0.55
CA GLY A 110 5.61 -12.19 -1.62
C GLY A 110 4.12 -12.17 -1.33
N GLY A 111 3.40 -13.06 -2.02
CA GLY A 111 1.96 -13.08 -2.00
C GLY A 111 1.34 -12.06 -2.95
N VAL A 112 0.06 -11.81 -2.76
CA VAL A 112 -0.68 -10.88 -3.62
C VAL A 112 -0.52 -9.45 -3.10
N PRO A 113 -0.22 -8.48 -3.97
CA PRO A 113 -0.21 -7.08 -3.61
C PRO A 113 -1.51 -6.66 -2.94
N GLN A 114 -1.40 -5.84 -1.89
CA GLN A 114 -2.53 -5.21 -1.24
C GLN A 114 -2.47 -3.71 -1.50
N LEU A 115 -3.60 -3.11 -1.83
CA LEU A 115 -3.70 -1.71 -2.18
C LEU A 115 -4.66 -0.98 -1.26
N VAL A 116 -4.17 0.08 -0.63
CA VAL A 116 -4.98 1.02 0.14
C VAL A 116 -4.83 2.40 -0.47
N GLY A 117 -5.96 3.04 -0.78
CA GLY A 117 -6.00 4.42 -1.24
C GLY A 117 -6.51 5.37 -0.17
N LEU A 118 -5.89 6.54 -0.03
CA LEU A 118 -6.38 7.65 0.78
C LEU A 118 -6.91 8.75 -0.14
N TYR A 119 -8.21 8.95 -0.12
CA TYR A 119 -8.88 9.89 -1.00
C TYR A 119 -9.31 11.16 -0.28
N ASN A 120 -9.33 12.27 -1.01
CA ASN A 120 -9.82 13.54 -0.51
C ASN A 120 -11.35 13.62 -0.67
N GLY A 121 -12.09 12.85 0.11
CA GLY A 121 -13.56 12.78 0.07
C GLY A 121 -14.19 13.13 1.41
N ASN A 122 -15.50 13.46 1.37
CA ASN A 122 -16.22 13.90 2.57
C ASN A 122 -16.56 12.75 3.54
N LYS A 123 -16.51 11.49 3.11
CA LYS A 123 -16.99 10.36 3.90
C LYS A 123 -15.93 9.30 4.26
N PHE A 124 -14.86 9.16 3.46
CA PHE A 124 -13.87 8.11 3.69
C PHE A 124 -12.46 8.62 3.41
N ASN A 125 -11.60 8.51 4.41
CA ASN A 125 -10.18 8.88 4.28
C ASN A 125 -9.31 7.75 3.74
N GLY A 126 -9.73 6.51 3.87
CA GLY A 126 -9.00 5.34 3.40
C GLY A 126 -9.93 4.26 2.86
N MET A 127 -9.50 3.56 1.83
CA MET A 127 -10.25 2.47 1.21
C MET A 127 -9.28 1.36 0.79
N TYR A 128 -9.59 0.12 1.19
CA TYR A 128 -8.96 -1.05 0.59
C TYR A 128 -9.52 -1.27 -0.81
N HIS A 129 -8.64 -1.62 -1.73
CA HIS A 129 -9.01 -1.98 -3.10
C HIS A 129 -8.84 -3.48 -3.33
N GLY A 130 -9.67 -4.02 -4.20
CA GLY A 130 -9.49 -5.36 -4.70
C GLY A 130 -8.43 -5.38 -5.81
N ILE A 131 -7.69 -6.48 -5.91
CA ILE A 131 -6.67 -6.70 -6.93
C ILE A 131 -7.05 -7.94 -7.74
N ILE A 132 -6.92 -7.84 -9.06
CA ILE A 132 -7.13 -8.94 -9.99
C ILE A 132 -5.78 -9.28 -10.64
N ILE A 133 -5.32 -10.52 -10.41
CA ILE A 133 -4.08 -11.06 -10.95
C ILE A 133 -4.42 -12.38 -11.64
N ASP A 134 -4.02 -12.52 -12.90
CA ASP A 134 -4.24 -13.74 -13.70
C ASP A 134 -5.70 -14.23 -13.66
N GLY A 135 -6.64 -13.29 -13.74
CA GLY A 135 -8.08 -13.58 -13.69
C GLY A 135 -8.63 -14.00 -12.33
N GLN A 136 -7.80 -13.99 -11.29
CA GLN A 136 -8.20 -14.26 -9.92
C GLN A 136 -8.34 -12.94 -9.15
N ALA A 137 -9.37 -12.85 -8.32
CA ALA A 137 -9.62 -11.68 -7.48
C ALA A 137 -9.14 -11.92 -6.05
N TYR A 138 -8.52 -10.87 -5.49
CA TYR A 138 -7.99 -10.86 -4.13
C TYR A 138 -8.42 -9.59 -3.40
N TYR A 139 -8.77 -9.72 -2.15
CA TYR A 139 -9.11 -8.61 -1.29
C TYR A 139 -8.40 -8.78 0.05
N GLN A 140 -7.66 -7.77 0.48
CA GLN A 140 -6.82 -7.82 1.68
C GLN A 140 -5.88 -9.04 1.71
N GLY A 141 -5.29 -9.39 0.55
CA GLY A 141 -4.38 -10.52 0.41
C GLY A 141 -5.04 -11.91 0.32
N LEU A 142 -6.36 -11.99 0.51
CA LEU A 142 -7.10 -13.25 0.46
C LEU A 142 -7.79 -13.43 -0.90
N LYS A 143 -7.75 -14.64 -1.44
CA LYS A 143 -8.49 -14.99 -2.66
C LYS A 143 -9.99 -14.92 -2.40
N VAL A 144 -10.70 -14.19 -3.25
CA VAL A 144 -12.15 -14.03 -3.14
C VAL A 144 -12.85 -14.93 -4.15
N GLY A 145 -13.75 -15.78 -3.66
CA GLY A 145 -14.63 -16.59 -4.51
C GLY A 145 -15.80 -15.78 -5.08
N ASN A 146 -16.51 -16.37 -6.04
CA ASN A 146 -17.62 -15.73 -6.75
C ASN A 146 -18.88 -15.47 -5.89
N MET A 147 -18.90 -15.89 -4.64
CA MET A 147 -20.10 -15.89 -3.78
C MET A 147 -20.32 -14.57 -3.00
N TYR A 148 -19.41 -13.60 -3.09
CA TYR A 148 -19.53 -12.37 -2.34
C TYR A 148 -19.90 -11.22 -3.26
N GLU A 149 -20.93 -10.46 -2.87
CA GLU A 149 -21.30 -9.23 -3.53
C GLU A 149 -20.27 -8.14 -3.16
N MET A 150 -19.29 -7.94 -4.05
CA MET A 150 -18.17 -7.00 -3.88
C MET A 150 -18.34 -5.74 -4.73
N SER A 151 -19.58 -5.35 -5.00
CA SER A 151 -19.95 -4.21 -5.87
C SER A 151 -19.42 -2.87 -5.36
N ASN A 152 -19.24 -2.74 -4.04
CA ASN A 152 -18.75 -1.51 -3.41
C ASN A 152 -17.21 -1.40 -3.40
N ILE A 153 -16.50 -2.42 -3.88
CA ILE A 153 -15.04 -2.43 -3.93
C ILE A 153 -14.60 -2.03 -5.31
N ARG A 154 -13.66 -1.09 -5.38
CA ARG A 154 -12.99 -0.75 -6.62
C ARG A 154 -11.87 -1.76 -6.87
N TRP A 155 -11.88 -2.37 -8.04
CA TRP A 155 -10.95 -3.41 -8.45
C TRP A 155 -9.92 -2.88 -9.43
N TYR A 156 -8.67 -3.30 -9.27
CA TYR A 156 -7.56 -2.96 -10.16
C TYR A 156 -6.81 -4.21 -10.58
N ASN A 157 -6.24 -4.21 -11.78
CA ASN A 157 -5.24 -5.19 -12.17
C ASN A 157 -3.82 -4.73 -11.79
N GLU A 158 -2.83 -5.53 -12.10
CA GLU A 158 -1.42 -5.25 -11.82
C GLU A 158 -0.90 -3.97 -12.50
N LYS A 159 -1.55 -3.55 -13.59
CA LYS A 159 -1.23 -2.32 -14.30
C LYS A 159 -1.95 -1.09 -13.74
N PHE A 160 -2.61 -1.23 -12.59
CA PHE A 160 -3.43 -0.19 -11.99
C PHE A 160 -4.58 0.29 -12.89
N GLU A 161 -5.11 -0.60 -13.71
CA GLU A 161 -6.29 -0.33 -14.52
C GLU A 161 -7.55 -0.79 -13.80
N ILE A 162 -8.62 0.02 -13.86
CA ILE A 162 -9.90 -0.34 -13.24
C ILE A 162 -10.48 -1.56 -13.94
N CYS A 163 -10.89 -2.54 -13.15
CA CYS A 163 -11.46 -3.79 -13.62
C CYS A 163 -12.92 -3.95 -13.19
N ASP A 164 -13.66 -4.70 -14.01
CA ASP A 164 -14.99 -5.18 -13.68
C ASP A 164 -14.91 -6.43 -12.83
N TRP A 165 -15.65 -6.44 -11.72
CA TRP A 165 -15.67 -7.56 -10.79
C TRP A 165 -16.19 -8.86 -11.42
N GLY A 166 -17.27 -8.78 -12.19
CA GLY A 166 -17.92 -9.96 -12.78
C GLY A 166 -17.04 -10.67 -13.80
N THR A 167 -16.50 -9.90 -14.74
CA THR A 167 -15.68 -10.42 -15.84
C THR A 167 -14.20 -10.60 -15.49
N LYS A 168 -13.73 -9.97 -14.40
CA LYS A 168 -12.31 -9.90 -14.01
C LYS A 168 -11.41 -9.23 -15.06
N LYS A 169 -11.98 -8.49 -15.99
CA LYS A 169 -11.27 -7.80 -17.06
C LYS A 169 -11.27 -6.29 -16.84
N ARG A 170 -10.38 -5.61 -17.52
CA ARG A 170 -10.36 -4.14 -17.55
C ARG A 170 -11.73 -3.60 -17.99
N GLN A 171 -12.23 -2.65 -17.20
CA GLN A 171 -13.53 -2.01 -17.49
C GLN A 171 -13.46 -1.23 -18.80
N ALA A 172 -14.55 -1.24 -19.57
CA ALA A 172 -14.65 -0.41 -20.78
C ALA A 172 -14.48 1.07 -20.42
N GLY A 173 -13.66 1.78 -21.19
CA GLY A 173 -13.33 3.18 -20.93
C GLY A 173 -12.30 3.44 -19.81
N ALA A 174 -11.87 2.44 -19.06
CA ALA A 174 -10.78 2.61 -18.12
C ALA A 174 -9.48 2.98 -18.85
N MET A 175 -8.70 3.89 -18.26
CA MET A 175 -7.41 4.29 -18.80
C MET A 175 -6.47 3.08 -18.89
N ILE A 176 -5.83 2.93 -20.06
CA ILE A 176 -4.81 1.88 -20.29
C ILE A 176 -3.49 2.34 -19.72
N GLN A 177 -2.75 1.41 -19.10
CA GLN A 177 -1.36 1.63 -18.75
C GLN A 177 -0.53 1.56 -20.03
N PRO A 178 0.18 2.61 -20.46
CA PRO A 178 1.17 2.51 -21.52
C PRO A 178 2.27 1.50 -21.12
N ILE A 179 2.68 0.70 -22.06
CA ILE A 179 3.72 -0.32 -21.88
C ILE A 179 4.99 0.16 -22.54
#